data_52cad94a472db2a1544f57bc650278f7
#
_entry.id   52cad94a472db2a1544f57bc650278f7
#
_cell.length_a   1.000
_cell.length_b   1.000
_cell.length_c   1.000
_cell.angle_alpha   90.00
_cell.angle_beta   90.00
_cell.angle_gamma   90.00
#
_symmetry.space_group_name_H-M   'P 1'
#
loop_
_entity.id
_entity.type
_entity.pdbx_description
1 polymer ?
#
loop_
_entity_poly.entity_id
_entity_poly.type
_entity_poly.pdbx_seq_one_letter_code
_entity_poly.pdbx_strand_id
1 'polypeptide(L)'
;RALAVNPDFMVCDEAVSALDVSIQSQIINLLKDAQEDYGLTYMFISHDLSIVKFISDEIAVMYLGQIIEKGSKKQIFSNPLHPYTEALLSAVPSLKQNKRRIVLNGDIPSLVNPPKGCRFYTRCPYVKDICKEEIPEYREINTGHFAMCHKVNGVF
;
A
#
# COMPACT_ATOMS: atom_id res chain seq x y z
N ARG A 1 -20.38 10.88 -13.24
CA ARG A 1 -21.29 9.86 -13.81
C ARG A 1 -21.56 8.73 -12.81
N ALA A 2 -20.55 8.16 -12.13
CA ALA A 2 -20.72 7.07 -11.15
C ALA A 2 -21.70 7.45 -10.00
N LEU A 3 -21.65 8.67 -9.49
CA LEU A 3 -22.56 9.19 -8.45
C LEU A 3 -24.03 9.28 -8.88
N ALA A 4 -24.32 9.33 -10.19
CA ALA A 4 -25.68 9.51 -10.70
C ALA A 4 -26.61 8.30 -10.45
N VAL A 5 -26.04 7.15 -10.08
CA VAL A 5 -26.81 5.93 -9.75
C VAL A 5 -26.95 5.69 -8.25
N ASN A 6 -26.58 6.68 -7.41
CA ASN A 6 -26.59 6.62 -5.94
C ASN A 6 -25.96 5.32 -5.40
N PRO A 7 -24.65 5.07 -5.66
CA PRO A 7 -23.99 3.84 -5.20
C PRO A 7 -23.66 3.91 -3.70
N ASP A 8 -23.67 2.78 -3.02
CA ASP A 8 -23.13 2.66 -1.66
C ASP A 8 -21.60 2.49 -1.66
N PHE A 9 -21.04 1.95 -2.76
CA PHE A 9 -19.62 1.66 -2.94
C PHE A 9 -19.12 2.11 -4.31
N MET A 10 -17.97 2.77 -4.35
CA MET A 10 -17.34 3.24 -5.59
C MET A 10 -15.86 2.89 -5.66
N VAL A 11 -15.42 2.39 -6.82
CA VAL A 11 -14.01 2.15 -7.12
C VAL A 11 -13.45 3.36 -7.86
N CYS A 12 -12.40 3.94 -7.30
CA CYS A 12 -11.62 5.05 -7.87
C CYS A 12 -10.25 4.51 -8.28
N ASP A 13 -10.11 4.08 -9.53
CA ASP A 13 -8.87 3.54 -10.08
C ASP A 13 -8.07 4.66 -10.74
N GLU A 14 -6.95 5.04 -10.13
CA GLU A 14 -6.06 6.14 -10.54
C GLU A 14 -6.80 7.44 -10.95
N ALA A 15 -7.90 7.74 -10.27
CA ALA A 15 -8.86 8.78 -10.65
C ALA A 15 -8.26 10.20 -10.79
N VAL A 16 -7.08 10.44 -10.26
CA VAL A 16 -6.42 11.76 -10.26
C VAL A 16 -4.99 11.73 -10.82
N SER A 17 -4.48 10.59 -11.27
CA SER A 17 -3.07 10.40 -11.67
C SER A 17 -2.62 11.29 -12.84
N ALA A 18 -3.54 11.63 -13.74
CA ALA A 18 -3.27 12.45 -14.93
C ALA A 18 -3.46 13.97 -14.71
N LEU A 19 -3.76 14.40 -13.47
CA LEU A 19 -4.05 15.80 -13.15
C LEU A 19 -2.84 16.47 -12.48
N ASP A 20 -2.74 17.79 -12.59
CA ASP A 20 -1.80 18.57 -11.82
C ASP A 20 -2.14 18.59 -10.32
N VAL A 21 -1.14 18.85 -9.45
CA VAL A 21 -1.27 18.77 -7.99
C VAL A 21 -2.40 19.64 -7.43
N SER A 22 -2.64 20.79 -8.04
CA SER A 22 -3.68 21.73 -7.60
C SER A 22 -5.07 21.14 -7.86
N ILE A 23 -5.29 20.62 -9.06
CA ILE A 23 -6.54 19.98 -9.45
C ILE A 23 -6.74 18.66 -8.70
N GLN A 24 -5.68 17.87 -8.51
CA GLN A 24 -5.75 16.66 -7.66
C GLN A 24 -6.34 16.98 -6.29
N SER A 25 -5.81 18.01 -5.63
CA SER A 25 -6.27 18.41 -4.30
C SER A 25 -7.75 18.80 -4.27
N GLN A 26 -8.22 19.50 -5.29
CA GLN A 26 -9.64 19.88 -5.42
C GLN A 26 -10.53 18.66 -5.61
N ILE A 27 -10.16 17.72 -6.48
CA ILE A 27 -10.93 16.50 -6.71
C ILE A 27 -10.97 15.61 -5.46
N ILE A 28 -9.85 15.49 -4.74
CA ILE A 28 -9.80 14.70 -3.50
C ILE A 28 -10.71 15.31 -2.42
N ASN A 29 -10.75 16.64 -2.28
CA ASN A 29 -11.68 17.30 -1.36
C ASN A 29 -13.13 17.06 -1.80
N LEU A 30 -13.44 17.20 -3.09
CA LEU A 30 -14.78 16.93 -3.62
C LEU A 30 -15.22 15.46 -3.35
N LEU A 31 -14.31 14.50 -3.46
CA LEU A 31 -14.60 13.09 -3.14
C LEU A 31 -14.86 12.90 -1.64
N LYS A 32 -14.15 13.62 -0.78
CA LYS A 32 -14.41 13.59 0.68
C LYS A 32 -15.75 14.21 1.04
N ASP A 33 -16.06 15.37 0.49
CA ASP A 33 -17.35 16.03 0.70
C ASP A 33 -18.49 15.10 0.23
N ALA A 34 -18.35 14.47 -0.95
CA ALA A 34 -19.33 13.51 -1.45
C ALA A 34 -19.43 12.25 -0.57
N GLN A 35 -18.32 11.79 0.04
CA GLN A 35 -18.31 10.67 0.98
C GLN A 35 -19.15 11.00 2.22
N GLU A 36 -18.98 12.20 2.77
CA GLU A 36 -19.72 12.67 3.95
C GLU A 36 -21.20 12.92 3.64
N ASP A 37 -21.49 13.58 2.52
CA ASP A 37 -22.84 13.97 2.12
C ASP A 37 -23.74 12.77 1.76
N TYR A 38 -23.15 11.75 1.11
CA TYR A 38 -23.89 10.59 0.57
C TYR A 38 -23.60 9.28 1.32
N GLY A 39 -22.74 9.28 2.35
CA GLY A 39 -22.38 8.07 3.10
C GLY A 39 -21.63 7.02 2.28
N LEU A 40 -20.81 7.45 1.29
CA LEU A 40 -20.18 6.56 0.34
C LEU A 40 -18.98 5.80 0.92
N THR A 41 -18.81 4.56 0.49
CA THR A 41 -17.58 3.81 0.72
C THR A 41 -16.73 3.81 -0.55
N TYR A 42 -15.43 4.15 -0.43
CA TYR A 42 -14.50 4.16 -1.56
C TYR A 42 -13.46 3.04 -1.48
N MET A 43 -13.21 2.39 -2.61
CA MET A 43 -11.97 1.68 -2.89
C MET A 43 -11.10 2.57 -3.77
N PHE A 44 -10.08 3.20 -3.19
CA PHE A 44 -9.22 4.15 -3.89
C PHE A 44 -7.89 3.49 -4.25
N ILE A 45 -7.59 3.35 -5.54
CA ILE A 45 -6.36 2.76 -6.07
C ILE A 45 -5.45 3.90 -6.55
N SER A 46 -4.24 3.97 -6.01
CA SER A 46 -3.26 5.00 -6.37
C SER A 46 -1.84 4.55 -6.07
N HIS A 47 -0.88 5.08 -6.83
CA HIS A 47 0.55 4.97 -6.54
C HIS A 47 1.09 6.19 -5.76
N ASP A 48 0.30 7.24 -5.57
CA ASP A 48 0.69 8.42 -4.79
C ASP A 48 0.34 8.23 -3.30
N LEU A 49 1.38 7.98 -2.51
CA LEU A 49 1.24 7.76 -1.07
C LEU A 49 0.76 9.00 -0.30
N SER A 50 0.95 10.20 -0.83
CA SER A 50 0.46 11.43 -0.20
C SER A 50 -1.06 11.51 -0.30
N ILE A 51 -1.61 11.18 -1.46
CA ILE A 51 -3.06 11.09 -1.70
C ILE A 51 -3.65 9.99 -0.83
N VAL A 52 -3.07 8.77 -0.88
CA VAL A 52 -3.51 7.63 -0.06
C VAL A 52 -3.54 8.00 1.42
N LYS A 53 -2.50 8.66 1.92
CA LYS A 53 -2.43 9.13 3.32
C LYS A 53 -3.56 10.09 3.68
N PHE A 54 -3.99 10.92 2.73
CA PHE A 54 -5.01 11.93 2.98
C PHE A 54 -6.43 11.34 2.97
N ILE A 55 -6.76 10.49 1.98
CA ILE A 55 -8.14 10.04 1.74
C ILE A 55 -8.50 8.76 2.50
N SER A 56 -7.53 7.86 2.78
CA SER A 56 -7.82 6.51 3.28
C SER A 56 -7.96 6.44 4.80
N ASP A 57 -8.78 5.52 5.28
CA ASP A 57 -8.86 5.07 6.67
C ASP A 57 -8.09 3.76 6.86
N GLU A 58 -8.28 2.80 5.96
CA GLU A 58 -7.53 1.55 5.86
C GLU A 58 -6.71 1.52 4.57
N ILE A 59 -5.57 0.84 4.60
CA ILE A 59 -4.66 0.74 3.46
C ILE A 59 -4.26 -0.73 3.26
N ALA A 60 -4.36 -1.18 2.02
CA ALA A 60 -3.80 -2.44 1.58
C ALA A 60 -2.65 -2.17 0.60
N VAL A 61 -1.46 -2.68 0.91
CA VAL A 61 -0.28 -2.57 0.04
C VAL A 61 -0.20 -3.82 -0.81
N MET A 62 -0.11 -3.63 -2.13
CA MET A 62 -0.03 -4.73 -3.09
C MET A 62 1.36 -4.79 -3.73
N TYR A 63 1.87 -6.00 -3.92
CA TYR A 63 3.10 -6.27 -4.68
C TYR A 63 2.92 -7.50 -5.56
N LEU A 64 3.20 -7.36 -6.85
CA LEU A 64 3.04 -8.44 -7.85
C LEU A 64 1.71 -9.21 -7.71
N GLY A 65 0.58 -8.48 -7.61
CA GLY A 65 -0.76 -9.07 -7.55
C GLY A 65 -1.13 -9.73 -6.21
N GLN A 66 -0.35 -9.53 -5.15
CA GLN A 66 -0.67 -10.01 -3.79
C GLN A 66 -0.75 -8.85 -2.82
N ILE A 67 -1.73 -8.87 -1.93
CA ILE A 67 -1.76 -7.99 -0.76
C ILE A 67 -0.71 -8.51 0.22
N ILE A 68 0.32 -7.71 0.47
CA ILE A 68 1.45 -8.06 1.32
C ILE A 68 1.38 -7.43 2.71
N GLU A 69 0.60 -6.37 2.85
CA GLU A 69 0.34 -5.72 4.13
C GLU A 69 -1.01 -5.01 4.08
N LYS A 70 -1.78 -5.05 5.18
CA LYS A 70 -3.03 -4.31 5.35
C LYS A 70 -3.14 -3.83 6.79
N GLY A 71 -3.61 -2.60 6.97
CA GLY A 71 -3.87 -2.03 8.30
C GLY A 71 -4.51 -0.65 8.22
N SER A 72 -4.78 -0.07 9.36
CA SER A 72 -5.21 1.32 9.44
C SER A 72 -4.13 2.25 8.88
N LYS A 73 -4.53 3.41 8.37
CA LYS A 73 -3.60 4.46 7.93
C LYS A 73 -2.48 4.73 8.95
N LYS A 74 -2.84 4.80 10.24
CA LYS A 74 -1.88 5.05 11.32
C LYS A 74 -0.84 3.92 11.41
N GLN A 75 -1.26 2.66 11.35
CA GLN A 75 -0.36 1.50 11.43
C GLN A 75 0.61 1.48 10.25
N ILE A 76 0.10 1.56 9.03
CA ILE A 76 0.92 1.51 7.81
C ILE A 76 1.97 2.64 7.80
N PHE A 77 1.59 3.89 8.09
CA PHE A 77 2.52 5.02 8.01
C PHE A 77 3.47 5.16 9.20
N SER A 78 3.11 4.64 10.38
CA SER A 78 3.93 4.76 11.59
C SER A 78 4.79 3.54 11.88
N ASN A 79 4.31 2.34 11.54
CA ASN A 79 4.96 1.07 11.85
C ASN A 79 4.74 0.04 10.73
N PRO A 80 5.27 0.27 9.53
CA PRO A 80 5.18 -0.70 8.43
C PRO A 80 5.84 -2.03 8.84
N LEU A 81 5.17 -3.14 8.54
CA LEU A 81 5.64 -4.49 8.89
C LEU A 81 6.40 -5.14 7.74
N HIS A 82 5.92 -4.94 6.50
CA HIS A 82 6.55 -5.55 5.33
C HIS A 82 7.69 -4.67 4.79
N PRO A 83 8.87 -5.24 4.47
CA PRO A 83 10.03 -4.47 3.97
C PRO A 83 9.76 -3.67 2.69
N TYR A 84 8.85 -4.10 1.84
CA TYR A 84 8.43 -3.31 0.67
C TYR A 84 7.68 -2.05 1.07
N THR A 85 6.74 -2.15 2.03
CA THR A 85 6.01 -0.99 2.57
C THR A 85 6.96 0.01 3.22
N GLU A 86 7.92 -0.49 3.99
CA GLU A 86 8.99 0.33 4.60
C GLU A 86 9.78 1.10 3.53
N ALA A 87 10.18 0.41 2.45
CA ALA A 87 10.90 1.03 1.34
C ALA A 87 10.05 2.07 0.60
N LEU A 88 8.77 1.78 0.31
CA LEU A 88 7.84 2.73 -0.31
C LEU A 88 7.71 4.01 0.53
N LEU A 89 7.47 3.86 1.83
CA LEU A 89 7.30 4.99 2.75
C LEU A 89 8.59 5.80 2.93
N SER A 90 9.76 5.15 2.82
CA SER A 90 11.06 5.84 2.88
C SER A 90 11.30 6.78 1.69
N ALA A 91 10.59 6.57 0.58
CA ALA A 91 10.70 7.40 -0.62
C ALA A 91 9.82 8.65 -0.57
N VAL A 92 8.85 8.71 0.35
CA VAL A 92 7.98 9.89 0.53
C VAL A 92 8.76 11.03 1.17
N PRO A 93 8.84 12.22 0.53
CA PRO A 93 9.49 13.37 1.12
C PRO A 93 8.86 13.76 2.45
N SER A 94 9.66 13.90 3.50
CA SER A 94 9.20 14.32 4.83
C SER A 94 10.04 15.50 5.32
N LEU A 95 9.39 16.58 5.71
CA LEU A 95 10.05 17.77 6.28
C LEU A 95 10.66 17.50 7.68
N LYS A 96 10.28 16.39 8.33
CA LYS A 96 10.62 16.17 9.76
C LYS A 96 11.66 15.09 10.03
N GLN A 97 12.15 14.35 9.04
CA GLN A 97 13.13 13.29 9.30
C GLN A 97 14.12 13.11 8.16
N ASN A 98 15.42 13.16 8.49
CA ASN A 98 16.52 12.62 7.67
C ASN A 98 16.44 11.08 7.60
N LYS A 99 15.29 10.50 7.25
CA LYS A 99 15.20 9.06 6.98
C LYS A 99 15.98 8.77 5.71
N ARG A 100 17.02 7.94 5.82
CA ARG A 100 17.73 7.45 4.63
C ARG A 100 16.73 6.72 3.75
N ARG A 101 16.64 7.11 2.49
CA ARG A 101 15.84 6.41 1.48
C ARG A 101 16.35 4.97 1.34
N ILE A 102 15.48 4.00 1.47
CA ILE A 102 15.80 2.59 1.22
C ILE A 102 15.76 2.37 -0.29
N VAL A 103 16.93 2.12 -0.87
CA VAL A 103 17.04 1.81 -2.30
C VAL A 103 16.86 0.29 -2.45
N LEU A 104 15.82 -0.10 -3.16
CA LEU A 104 15.58 -1.50 -3.49
C LEU A 104 16.45 -1.89 -4.69
N ASN A 105 17.37 -2.81 -4.47
CA ASN A 105 18.22 -3.36 -5.53
C ASN A 105 17.51 -4.52 -6.24
N GLY A 106 17.94 -4.83 -7.47
CA GLY A 106 17.42 -5.92 -8.28
C GLY A 106 16.18 -5.57 -9.10
N ASP A 107 15.91 -6.42 -10.09
CA ASP A 107 14.80 -6.27 -11.03
C ASP A 107 13.46 -6.70 -10.40
N ILE A 108 12.38 -6.14 -10.92
CA ILE A 108 11.03 -6.58 -10.56
C ILE A 108 10.78 -7.94 -11.25
N PRO A 109 10.47 -9.00 -10.48
CA PRO A 109 10.18 -10.31 -11.07
C PRO A 109 8.97 -10.27 -12.01
N SER A 110 8.95 -11.19 -12.96
CA SER A 110 7.83 -11.34 -13.89
C SER A 110 6.55 -11.78 -13.17
N LEU A 111 5.42 -11.16 -13.54
CA LEU A 111 4.09 -11.62 -13.10
C LEU A 111 3.67 -12.94 -13.76
N VAL A 112 4.20 -13.25 -14.94
CA VAL A 112 3.89 -14.48 -15.68
C VAL A 112 4.54 -15.69 -15.02
N ASN A 113 5.79 -15.53 -14.53
CA ASN A 113 6.52 -16.55 -13.79
C ASN A 113 6.98 -15.96 -12.45
N PRO A 114 6.07 -15.83 -11.48
CA PRO A 114 6.43 -15.28 -10.18
C PRO A 114 7.34 -16.24 -9.42
N PRO A 115 8.15 -15.74 -8.49
CA PRO A 115 8.95 -16.57 -7.60
C PRO A 115 8.12 -17.62 -6.85
N LYS A 116 8.68 -18.80 -6.59
CA LYS A 116 8.02 -19.89 -5.86
C LYS A 116 7.71 -19.53 -4.41
N GLY A 117 8.63 -18.80 -3.76
CA GLY A 117 8.49 -18.32 -2.39
C GLY A 117 7.89 -16.91 -2.30
N CYS A 118 8.40 -16.12 -1.36
CA CYS A 118 8.01 -14.73 -1.20
C CYS A 118 8.27 -13.94 -2.48
N ARG A 119 7.25 -13.30 -3.07
CA ARG A 119 7.40 -12.55 -4.34
C ARG A 119 8.38 -11.38 -4.25
N PHE A 120 8.65 -10.90 -3.04
CA PHE A 120 9.57 -9.77 -2.81
C PHE A 120 11.01 -10.21 -2.52
N TYR A 121 11.32 -11.52 -2.40
CA TYR A 121 12.62 -11.99 -1.91
C TYR A 121 13.81 -11.46 -2.72
N THR A 122 13.68 -11.30 -4.04
CA THR A 122 14.77 -10.83 -4.93
C THR A 122 15.24 -9.41 -4.61
N ARG A 123 14.39 -8.62 -3.96
CA ARG A 123 14.64 -7.20 -3.64
C ARG A 123 14.62 -6.91 -2.13
N CYS A 124 14.39 -7.94 -1.32
CA CYS A 124 14.26 -7.80 0.12
C CYS A 124 15.64 -7.67 0.79
N PRO A 125 15.91 -6.60 1.55
CA PRO A 125 17.19 -6.45 2.26
C PRO A 125 17.34 -7.44 3.44
N TYR A 126 16.24 -8.10 3.84
CA TYR A 126 16.19 -9.06 4.94
C TYR A 126 15.97 -10.50 4.46
N VAL A 127 16.25 -10.80 3.19
CA VAL A 127 16.00 -12.12 2.61
C VAL A 127 16.74 -13.24 3.36
N LYS A 128 16.03 -14.35 3.58
CA LYS A 128 16.59 -15.63 4.09
C LYS A 128 16.20 -16.76 3.13
N ASP A 129 16.81 -17.94 3.30
CA ASP A 129 16.60 -19.06 2.37
C ASP A 129 15.14 -19.50 2.33
N ILE A 130 14.44 -19.52 3.46
CA ILE A 130 13.00 -19.81 3.51
C ILE A 130 12.19 -18.87 2.61
N CYS A 131 12.59 -17.61 2.46
CA CYS A 131 11.89 -16.67 1.60
C CYS A 131 11.96 -17.03 0.11
N LYS A 132 12.94 -17.84 -0.31
CA LYS A 132 13.11 -18.31 -1.69
C LYS A 132 12.23 -19.53 -1.98
N GLU A 133 11.95 -20.33 -0.95
CA GLU A 133 11.32 -21.64 -1.06
C GLU A 133 9.84 -21.60 -0.73
N GLU A 134 9.44 -20.84 0.30
CA GLU A 134 8.10 -20.82 0.83
C GLU A 134 7.43 -19.45 0.71
N ILE A 135 6.12 -19.47 0.42
CA ILE A 135 5.28 -18.28 0.45
C ILE A 135 4.95 -17.97 1.91
N PRO A 136 5.26 -16.76 2.43
CA PRO A 136 4.88 -16.41 3.78
C PRO A 136 3.37 -16.40 3.95
N GLU A 137 2.90 -16.85 5.10
CA GLU A 137 1.48 -16.79 5.44
C GLU A 137 1.05 -15.35 5.70
N TYR A 138 -0.15 -14.98 5.22
CA TYR A 138 -0.77 -13.70 5.53
C TYR A 138 -1.41 -13.78 6.91
N ARG A 139 -0.83 -13.13 7.90
CA ARG A 139 -1.23 -13.20 9.31
C ARG A 139 -1.53 -11.83 9.90
N GLU A 140 -2.42 -11.82 10.87
CA GLU A 140 -2.60 -10.70 11.78
C GLU A 140 -1.46 -10.68 12.79
N ILE A 141 -0.67 -9.60 12.74
CA ILE A 141 0.51 -9.41 13.61
C ILE A 141 0.15 -8.57 14.83
N ASN A 142 -0.67 -7.56 14.62
CA ASN A 142 -1.28 -6.74 15.66
C ASN A 142 -2.75 -6.55 15.30
N THR A 143 -3.59 -6.20 16.25
CA THR A 143 -5.02 -6.01 16.04
C THR A 143 -5.31 -5.14 14.82
N GLY A 144 -5.94 -5.71 13.80
CA GLY A 144 -6.26 -5.08 12.53
C GLY A 144 -5.06 -4.79 11.61
N HIS A 145 -3.86 -5.29 11.92
CA HIS A 145 -2.65 -5.10 11.11
C HIS A 145 -2.09 -6.43 10.64
N PHE A 146 -2.20 -6.68 9.36
CA PHE A 146 -1.86 -7.94 8.70
C PHE A 146 -0.62 -7.78 7.83
N ALA A 147 0.23 -8.81 7.81
CA ALA A 147 1.38 -8.84 6.91
C ALA A 147 1.69 -10.24 6.39
N MET A 148 2.24 -10.29 5.18
CA MET A 148 2.66 -11.49 4.47
C MET A 148 4.20 -11.53 4.41
N CYS A 149 4.84 -11.81 5.56
CA CYS A 149 6.30 -11.74 5.67
C CYS A 149 6.83 -12.70 6.73
N HIS A 150 7.81 -13.55 6.40
CA HIS A 150 8.48 -14.46 7.34
C HIS A 150 9.16 -13.73 8.50
N LYS A 151 9.72 -12.54 8.24
CA LYS A 151 10.39 -11.71 9.27
C LYS A 151 9.46 -11.36 10.43
N VAL A 152 8.23 -10.97 10.13
CA VAL A 152 7.27 -10.53 11.16
C VAL A 152 6.40 -11.67 11.69
N ASN A 153 6.37 -12.80 10.99
CA ASN A 153 5.71 -14.02 11.45
C ASN A 153 6.54 -14.80 12.49
N GLY A 154 7.69 -14.26 12.90
CA GLY A 154 8.56 -14.89 13.90
C GLY A 154 9.33 -16.10 13.39
N VAL A 155 9.54 -16.22 12.08
CA VAL A 155 10.27 -17.34 11.45
C VAL A 155 11.77 -17.09 11.47
N PHE A 156 12.25 -15.82 11.69
CA PHE A 156 13.66 -15.46 11.88
C PHE A 156 13.88 -14.12 12.57
#